data_2e5369fa580d7a03b9c4f330866b00e2
#
_entry.id   2e5369fa580d7a03b9c4f330866b00e2
#
_cell.length_a   1.000
_cell.length_b   1.000
_cell.length_c   1.000
_cell.angle_alpha   90.00
_cell.angle_beta   90.00
_cell.angle_gamma   90.00
#
_symmetry.space_group_name_H-M   'P 1'
#
loop_
_entity.id
_entity.type
_entity.pdbx_description
1 polymer ?
#
loop_
_entity_poly.entity_id
_entity_poly.type
_entity_poly.pdbx_seq_one_letter_code
_entity_poly.pdbx_strand_id
1 'polypeptide(L)'
;MTSTNAKVEDVLLLQGGDLSSDVAEQIKSKLSSIIASSHVHTISMSRSKEFKAALIEEDTDDGLAKPTTLAIFIVQTIENEAPPEDAGACIRFFKRKTHPETLLKDKIQFAVLGLGDSNLLLDRQHTSAKDCNQVAETLDKRLEALGGTRYCERGECDERTGLLEVEPWIDMLVQKIKCCQ
;
A
#
# COMPACT_ATOMS: atom_id res chain seq x y z
N MET A 1 22.72 1.42 6.73
CA MET A 1 22.72 2.04 5.39
C MET A 1 21.42 2.85 5.29
N THR A 2 21.50 4.16 5.35
CA THR A 2 20.34 5.06 5.16
C THR A 2 19.97 5.03 3.69
N SER A 3 18.91 4.27 3.35
CA SER A 3 18.31 4.34 2.02
C SER A 3 17.80 5.77 1.82
N THR A 4 18.46 6.54 0.99
CA THR A 4 17.98 7.85 0.55
C THR A 4 16.79 7.57 -0.36
N ASN A 5 15.56 7.78 0.15
CA ASN A 5 14.38 7.69 -0.70
C ASN A 5 14.51 8.71 -1.84
N ALA A 6 14.17 8.28 -3.04
CA ALA A 6 14.11 9.18 -4.18
C ALA A 6 12.94 10.17 -4.00
N LYS A 7 13.04 11.32 -4.66
CA LYS A 7 11.95 12.29 -4.77
C LYS A 7 10.67 11.57 -5.28
N VAL A 8 9.53 11.91 -4.71
CA VAL A 8 8.23 11.40 -5.14
C VAL A 8 7.60 12.39 -6.11
N GLU A 9 7.34 11.96 -7.33
CA GLU A 9 6.67 12.76 -8.36
C GLU A 9 5.23 12.29 -8.60
N ASP A 10 5.03 10.97 -8.66
CA ASP A 10 3.73 10.36 -8.86
C ASP A 10 3.35 9.47 -7.65
N VAL A 11 2.08 9.47 -7.31
CA VAL A 11 1.53 8.60 -6.25
C VAL A 11 0.43 7.73 -6.82
N LEU A 12 0.53 6.44 -6.57
CA LEU A 12 -0.46 5.45 -6.95
C LEU A 12 -1.09 4.85 -5.68
N LEU A 13 -2.37 5.10 -5.46
CA LEU A 13 -3.15 4.55 -4.37
C LEU A 13 -3.81 3.25 -4.84
N LEU A 14 -3.43 2.11 -4.27
CA LEU A 14 -4.04 0.81 -4.55
C LEU A 14 -4.93 0.43 -3.36
N GLN A 15 -6.23 0.35 -3.60
CA GLN A 15 -7.22 0.12 -2.56
C GLN A 15 -7.87 -1.26 -2.68
N GLY A 16 -8.05 -1.94 -1.53
CA GLY A 16 -8.71 -3.23 -1.42
C GLY A 16 -9.42 -3.40 -0.08
N GLY A 17 -10.73 -3.55 -0.15
CA GLY A 17 -11.67 -3.56 0.97
C GLY A 17 -12.48 -2.27 1.10
N ASP A 18 -13.66 -2.39 1.72
CA ASP A 18 -14.65 -1.30 1.79
C ASP A 18 -14.10 -0.03 2.47
N LEU A 19 -13.35 -0.19 3.56
CA LEU A 19 -12.77 0.94 4.30
C LEU A 19 -11.60 1.61 3.56
N SER A 20 -10.97 0.89 2.63
CA SER A 20 -9.77 1.38 1.95
C SER A 20 -10.05 2.58 1.04
N SER A 21 -11.27 2.71 0.53
CA SER A 21 -11.69 3.83 -0.31
C SER A 21 -11.69 5.15 0.45
N ASP A 22 -12.27 5.18 1.65
CA ASP A 22 -12.33 6.38 2.48
C ASP A 22 -10.93 6.81 2.94
N VAL A 23 -10.08 5.84 3.27
CA VAL A 23 -8.69 6.09 3.63
C VAL A 23 -7.89 6.62 2.45
N ALA A 24 -8.11 6.08 1.24
CA ALA A 24 -7.46 6.58 0.01
C ALA A 24 -7.81 8.05 -0.26
N GLU A 25 -9.08 8.45 -0.07
CA GLU A 25 -9.51 9.85 -0.22
C GLU A 25 -8.89 10.77 0.87
N GLN A 26 -8.72 10.29 2.09
CA GLN A 26 -8.00 11.03 3.13
C GLN A 26 -6.54 11.26 2.75
N ILE A 27 -5.84 10.23 2.27
CA ILE A 27 -4.45 10.35 1.79
C ILE A 27 -4.38 11.35 0.63
N LYS A 28 -5.25 11.22 -0.37
CA LYS A 28 -5.32 12.11 -1.52
C LYS A 28 -5.55 13.57 -1.12
N SER A 29 -6.48 13.81 -0.20
CA SER A 29 -6.75 15.15 0.34
C SER A 29 -5.51 15.77 1.02
N LYS A 30 -4.82 15.00 1.87
CA LYS A 30 -3.59 15.46 2.56
C LYS A 30 -2.43 15.71 1.57
N LEU A 31 -2.31 14.90 0.52
CA LEU A 31 -1.27 15.04 -0.50
C LEU A 31 -1.50 16.23 -1.44
N SER A 32 -2.74 16.70 -1.59
CA SER A 32 -3.09 17.80 -2.52
C SER A 32 -2.32 19.10 -2.28
N SER A 33 -1.79 19.29 -1.07
CA SER A 33 -0.95 20.45 -0.72
C SER A 33 0.53 20.32 -1.14
N ILE A 34 0.95 19.12 -1.61
CA ILE A 34 2.35 18.81 -1.90
C ILE A 34 2.53 18.33 -3.33
N ILE A 35 1.60 17.52 -3.81
CA ILE A 35 1.63 16.89 -5.13
C ILE A 35 0.36 17.30 -5.88
N ALA A 36 0.54 17.74 -7.14
CA ALA A 36 -0.62 18.09 -7.97
C ALA A 36 -1.57 16.90 -8.13
N SER A 37 -2.88 17.15 -8.08
CA SER A 37 -3.90 16.09 -8.15
C SER A 37 -3.81 15.24 -9.42
N SER A 38 -3.24 15.77 -10.51
CA SER A 38 -2.97 15.03 -11.75
C SER A 38 -1.92 13.93 -11.59
N HIS A 39 -1.11 13.96 -10.54
CA HIS A 39 -0.07 13.00 -10.22
C HIS A 39 -0.46 12.04 -9.09
N VAL A 40 -1.73 12.06 -8.67
CA VAL A 40 -2.27 11.12 -7.66
C VAL A 40 -3.36 10.29 -8.30
N HIS A 41 -3.05 9.01 -8.54
CA HIS A 41 -3.94 8.05 -9.19
C HIS A 41 -4.46 7.03 -8.19
N THR A 42 -5.73 6.63 -8.33
CA THR A 42 -6.34 5.60 -7.48
C THR A 42 -6.78 4.42 -8.34
N ILE A 43 -6.36 3.21 -7.96
CA ILE A 43 -6.71 1.97 -8.66
C ILE A 43 -7.25 0.96 -7.65
N SER A 44 -8.38 0.33 -7.95
CA SER A 44 -8.85 -0.83 -7.18
C SER A 44 -7.96 -2.04 -7.43
N MET A 45 -7.61 -2.76 -6.37
CA MET A 45 -6.83 -4.00 -6.44
C MET A 45 -7.53 -5.13 -7.23
N SER A 46 -8.85 -5.02 -7.47
CA SER A 46 -9.60 -5.92 -8.33
C SER A 46 -9.25 -5.78 -9.82
N ARG A 47 -8.77 -4.61 -10.22
CA ARG A 47 -8.49 -4.27 -11.62
C ARG A 47 -7.11 -4.75 -12.06
N SER A 48 -6.98 -6.06 -12.27
CA SER A 48 -5.68 -6.71 -12.53
C SER A 48 -4.90 -6.15 -13.71
N LYS A 49 -5.56 -5.70 -14.77
CA LYS A 49 -4.88 -5.12 -15.94
C LYS A 49 -4.29 -3.75 -15.56
N GLU A 50 -5.08 -2.92 -14.90
CA GLU A 50 -4.68 -1.54 -14.54
C GLU A 50 -3.50 -1.52 -13.57
N PHE A 51 -3.58 -2.28 -12.45
CA PHE A 51 -2.47 -2.26 -11.51
C PHE A 51 -1.18 -2.89 -12.07
N LYS A 52 -1.29 -3.89 -12.95
CA LYS A 52 -0.12 -4.47 -13.62
C LYS A 52 0.52 -3.50 -14.59
N ALA A 53 -0.28 -2.85 -15.43
CA ALA A 53 0.20 -1.80 -16.32
C ALA A 53 0.89 -0.68 -15.53
N ALA A 54 0.25 -0.22 -14.45
CA ALA A 54 0.78 0.87 -13.63
C ALA A 54 2.09 0.54 -12.87
N LEU A 55 2.31 -0.74 -12.48
CA LEU A 55 3.43 -1.11 -11.60
C LEU A 55 4.57 -1.86 -12.30
N ILE A 56 4.29 -2.50 -13.43
CA ILE A 56 5.19 -3.52 -13.99
C ILE A 56 5.54 -3.29 -15.46
N GLU A 57 4.57 -2.86 -16.27
CA GLU A 57 4.77 -2.71 -17.71
C GLU A 57 5.56 -1.43 -18.02
N GLU A 58 6.69 -1.60 -18.73
CA GLU A 58 7.64 -0.52 -19.05
C GLU A 58 7.30 0.22 -20.35
N ASP A 59 6.45 -0.37 -21.22
CA ASP A 59 6.34 0.02 -22.63
C ASP A 59 5.06 0.79 -22.99
N THR A 60 4.30 1.28 -22.04
CA THR A 60 3.16 2.14 -22.36
C THR A 60 3.52 3.59 -22.11
N ASP A 61 3.18 4.48 -23.05
CA ASP A 61 3.31 5.95 -22.90
C ASP A 61 2.64 6.47 -21.61
N ASP A 62 1.74 5.67 -21.02
CA ASP A 62 1.05 5.92 -19.76
C ASP A 62 1.65 5.14 -18.55
N GLY A 63 2.79 4.49 -18.69
CA GLY A 63 3.43 3.71 -17.62
C GLY A 63 3.80 4.57 -16.41
N LEU A 64 3.15 4.33 -15.26
CA LEU A 64 3.41 5.05 -14.00
C LEU A 64 4.60 4.48 -13.22
N ALA A 65 5.11 3.32 -13.63
CA ALA A 65 6.21 2.65 -12.92
C ALA A 65 7.55 3.34 -13.18
N LYS A 66 7.93 4.22 -12.25
CA LYS A 66 9.22 4.93 -12.24
C LYS A 66 9.81 4.90 -10.83
N PRO A 67 11.14 5.03 -10.67
CA PRO A 67 11.75 5.13 -9.32
C PRO A 67 11.19 6.28 -8.48
N THR A 68 10.60 7.30 -9.11
CA THR A 68 9.93 8.44 -8.48
C THR A 68 8.45 8.17 -8.16
N THR A 69 7.90 7.01 -8.54
CA THR A 69 6.52 6.63 -8.22
C THR A 69 6.44 5.99 -6.86
N LEU A 70 5.57 6.53 -5.99
CA LEU A 70 5.22 5.93 -4.70
C LEU A 70 3.90 5.17 -4.82
N ALA A 71 3.97 3.84 -4.75
CA ALA A 71 2.78 2.98 -4.69
C ALA A 71 2.36 2.75 -3.24
N ILE A 72 1.18 3.21 -2.85
CA ILE A 72 0.61 3.04 -1.51
C ILE A 72 -0.48 1.98 -1.57
N PHE A 73 -0.25 0.85 -0.93
CA PHE A 73 -1.20 -0.24 -0.82
C PHE A 73 -2.03 -0.08 0.45
N ILE A 74 -3.34 0.11 0.31
CA ILE A 74 -4.30 0.24 1.40
C ILE A 74 -5.16 -1.01 1.36
N VAL A 75 -5.00 -1.91 2.32
CA VAL A 75 -5.64 -3.22 2.25
C VAL A 75 -6.23 -3.66 3.59
N GLN A 76 -7.49 -4.11 3.55
CA GLN A 76 -8.14 -4.74 4.69
C GLN A 76 -7.68 -6.19 4.86
N THR A 77 -7.75 -6.64 6.11
CA THR A 77 -7.73 -8.06 6.48
C THR A 77 -9.12 -8.39 7.04
N ILE A 78 -9.78 -9.36 6.44
CA ILE A 78 -11.09 -9.86 6.89
C ILE A 78 -10.94 -11.16 7.68
N GLU A 79 -12.06 -11.79 8.03
CA GLU A 79 -12.08 -13.05 8.78
C GLU A 79 -11.11 -14.09 8.22
N ASN A 80 -10.54 -14.90 9.12
CA ASN A 80 -9.54 -15.93 8.80
C ASN A 80 -8.26 -15.39 8.11
N GLU A 81 -7.85 -14.18 8.45
CA GLU A 81 -6.63 -13.57 7.92
C GLU A 81 -6.62 -13.45 6.39
N ALA A 82 -7.80 -13.40 5.77
CA ALA A 82 -7.97 -13.36 4.33
C ALA A 82 -8.01 -11.91 3.80
N PRO A 83 -7.57 -11.69 2.54
CA PRO A 83 -7.85 -10.44 1.86
C PRO A 83 -9.34 -10.37 1.47
N PRO A 84 -9.94 -9.17 1.42
CA PRO A 84 -11.26 -9.00 0.83
C PRO A 84 -11.27 -9.41 -0.65
N GLU A 85 -12.45 -9.68 -1.18
CA GLU A 85 -12.61 -10.23 -2.54
C GLU A 85 -11.95 -9.33 -3.61
N ASP A 86 -12.13 -8.03 -3.49
CA ASP A 86 -11.60 -7.03 -4.41
C ASP A 86 -10.07 -6.86 -4.32
N ALA A 87 -9.44 -7.20 -3.18
CA ALA A 87 -7.98 -7.25 -3.06
C ALA A 87 -7.37 -8.58 -3.53
N GLY A 88 -8.18 -9.65 -3.59
CA GLY A 88 -7.71 -11.01 -3.80
C GLY A 88 -6.87 -11.19 -5.08
N ALA A 89 -7.21 -10.50 -6.15
CA ALA A 89 -6.48 -10.60 -7.43
C ALA A 89 -5.06 -10.03 -7.31
N CYS A 90 -4.90 -8.87 -6.67
CA CYS A 90 -3.62 -8.20 -6.45
C CYS A 90 -2.74 -9.02 -5.50
N ILE A 91 -3.29 -9.47 -4.38
CA ILE A 91 -2.57 -10.27 -3.39
C ILE A 91 -2.09 -11.59 -4.00
N ARG A 92 -2.95 -12.32 -4.73
CA ARG A 92 -2.54 -13.56 -5.42
C ARG A 92 -1.47 -13.31 -6.48
N PHE A 93 -1.54 -12.19 -7.19
CA PHE A 93 -0.52 -11.85 -8.16
C PHE A 93 0.86 -11.73 -7.50
N PHE A 94 1.02 -10.88 -6.49
CA PHE A 94 2.31 -10.69 -5.84
C PHE A 94 2.79 -11.94 -5.07
N LYS A 95 1.89 -12.78 -4.57
CA LYS A 95 2.25 -14.05 -3.89
C LYS A 95 2.81 -15.14 -4.82
N ARG A 96 2.75 -15.00 -6.14
CA ARG A 96 3.26 -16.01 -7.08
C ARG A 96 4.76 -16.24 -6.89
N LYS A 97 5.14 -17.49 -6.68
CA LYS A 97 6.56 -17.91 -6.53
C LYS A 97 7.36 -17.81 -7.83
N THR A 98 6.68 -17.75 -8.97
CA THR A 98 7.30 -17.66 -10.30
C THR A 98 7.79 -16.26 -10.66
N HIS A 99 7.46 -15.24 -9.87
CA HIS A 99 7.97 -13.90 -10.11
C HIS A 99 9.46 -13.80 -9.75
N PRO A 100 10.26 -13.12 -10.58
CA PRO A 100 11.65 -12.86 -10.26
C PRO A 100 11.76 -11.90 -9.07
N GLU A 101 12.81 -12.04 -8.27
CA GLU A 101 13.10 -11.16 -7.13
C GLU A 101 13.39 -9.70 -7.55
N THR A 102 13.55 -9.46 -8.84
CA THR A 102 13.79 -8.14 -9.43
C THR A 102 12.55 -7.52 -10.07
N LEU A 103 11.36 -8.11 -9.88
CA LEU A 103 10.12 -7.67 -10.55
C LEU A 103 9.82 -6.17 -10.38
N LEU A 104 10.06 -5.64 -9.16
CA LEU A 104 9.80 -4.25 -8.79
C LEU A 104 11.08 -3.41 -8.64
N LYS A 105 12.25 -4.03 -8.91
CA LYS A 105 13.52 -3.35 -8.72
C LYS A 105 13.63 -2.13 -9.63
N ASP A 106 13.97 -0.99 -9.05
CA ASP A 106 14.15 0.30 -9.73
C ASP A 106 12.88 0.82 -10.45
N LYS A 107 11.70 0.23 -10.15
CA LYS A 107 10.42 0.63 -10.76
C LYS A 107 9.59 1.51 -9.84
N ILE A 108 9.46 1.12 -8.58
CA ILE A 108 8.61 1.83 -7.60
C ILE A 108 9.25 1.88 -6.22
N GLN A 109 8.87 2.93 -5.49
CA GLN A 109 8.90 2.93 -4.02
C GLN A 109 7.53 2.48 -3.53
N PHE A 110 7.44 1.80 -2.39
CA PHE A 110 6.14 1.36 -1.87
C PHE A 110 5.94 1.66 -0.39
N ALA A 111 4.68 1.83 -0.01
CA ALA A 111 4.22 1.86 1.37
C ALA A 111 2.98 0.98 1.51
N VAL A 112 2.77 0.40 2.68
CA VAL A 112 1.60 -0.46 2.95
C VAL A 112 0.88 0.04 4.19
N LEU A 113 -0.43 0.18 4.10
CA LEU A 113 -1.33 0.49 5.21
C LEU A 113 -2.34 -0.65 5.36
N GLY A 114 -2.28 -1.34 6.47
CA GLY A 114 -3.21 -2.40 6.83
C GLY A 114 -4.39 -1.85 7.64
N LEU A 115 -5.58 -2.33 7.29
CA LEU A 115 -6.83 -2.03 7.97
C LEU A 115 -7.41 -3.35 8.48
N GLY A 116 -7.15 -3.69 9.72
CA GLY A 116 -7.61 -4.91 10.35
C GLY A 116 -8.72 -4.67 11.35
N ASP A 117 -9.33 -5.76 11.83
CA ASP A 117 -10.27 -5.74 12.95
C ASP A 117 -9.90 -6.85 13.94
N SER A 118 -9.39 -6.47 15.09
CA SER A 118 -9.02 -7.42 16.14
C SER A 118 -10.22 -8.13 16.78
N ASN A 119 -11.46 -7.65 16.55
CA ASN A 119 -12.67 -8.37 16.97
C ASN A 119 -12.89 -9.66 16.18
N LEU A 120 -12.35 -9.77 14.98
CA LEU A 120 -12.46 -10.95 14.12
C LEU A 120 -11.47 -12.07 14.48
N LEU A 121 -10.54 -11.82 15.39
CA LEU A 121 -9.57 -12.81 15.83
C LEU A 121 -10.19 -13.77 16.87
N LEU A 122 -9.87 -15.05 16.76
CA LEU A 122 -10.41 -16.09 17.65
C LEU A 122 -9.91 -15.95 19.08
N ASP A 123 -8.67 -15.55 19.27
CA ASP A 123 -8.07 -15.29 20.59
C ASP A 123 -8.04 -13.79 20.88
N ARG A 124 -9.03 -13.32 21.62
CA ARG A 124 -9.18 -11.89 21.96
C ARG A 124 -8.35 -11.44 23.17
N GLN A 125 -7.64 -12.33 23.84
CA GLN A 125 -6.94 -11.99 25.10
C GLN A 125 -5.58 -11.37 24.90
N HIS A 126 -4.95 -11.60 23.73
CA HIS A 126 -3.59 -11.14 23.41
C HIS A 126 -3.45 -10.50 22.02
N THR A 127 -4.54 -9.96 21.47
CA THR A 127 -4.57 -9.44 20.12
C THR A 127 -4.18 -7.96 20.06
N SER A 128 -3.31 -7.65 19.13
CA SER A 128 -2.87 -6.29 18.79
C SER A 128 -3.26 -5.92 17.37
N ALA A 129 -3.16 -4.63 17.01
CA ALA A 129 -3.34 -4.19 15.63
C ALA A 129 -2.49 -4.96 14.62
N LYS A 130 -1.31 -5.43 15.04
CA LYS A 130 -0.44 -6.27 14.23
C LYS A 130 -1.07 -7.62 13.90
N ASP A 131 -1.72 -8.25 14.86
CA ASP A 131 -2.27 -9.59 14.70
C ASP A 131 -3.47 -9.61 13.74
N CYS A 132 -4.21 -8.52 13.62
CA CYS A 132 -5.33 -8.40 12.68
C CYS A 132 -4.94 -7.87 11.29
N ASN A 133 -3.66 -7.56 11.03
CA ASN A 133 -3.18 -6.99 9.77
C ASN A 133 -2.32 -7.96 8.94
N GLN A 134 -2.62 -9.26 8.97
CA GLN A 134 -1.83 -10.31 8.31
C GLN A 134 -1.69 -10.15 6.80
N VAL A 135 -2.74 -9.66 6.13
CA VAL A 135 -2.69 -9.42 4.67
C VAL A 135 -1.68 -8.33 4.34
N ALA A 136 -1.71 -7.23 5.08
CA ALA A 136 -0.77 -6.12 4.90
C ALA A 136 0.67 -6.55 5.21
N GLU A 137 0.88 -7.32 6.28
CA GLU A 137 2.20 -7.84 6.64
C GLU A 137 2.77 -8.76 5.55
N THR A 138 1.95 -9.66 5.04
CA THR A 138 2.37 -10.58 3.98
C THR A 138 2.68 -9.85 2.69
N LEU A 139 1.86 -8.86 2.33
CA LEU A 139 2.06 -8.05 1.12
C LEU A 139 3.34 -7.22 1.23
N ASP A 140 3.55 -6.52 2.33
CA ASP A 140 4.71 -5.69 2.58
C ASP A 140 6.03 -6.48 2.44
N LYS A 141 6.12 -7.64 3.12
CA LYS A 141 7.27 -8.55 3.01
C LYS A 141 7.47 -9.05 1.57
N ARG A 142 6.37 -9.29 0.86
CA ARG A 142 6.45 -9.80 -0.50
C ARG A 142 6.89 -8.74 -1.51
N LEU A 143 6.42 -7.50 -1.39
CA LEU A 143 6.86 -6.39 -2.25
C LEU A 143 8.37 -6.13 -2.10
N GLU A 144 8.87 -6.16 -0.87
CA GLU A 144 10.32 -6.06 -0.60
C GLU A 144 11.10 -7.23 -1.23
N ALA A 145 10.62 -8.47 -1.08
CA ALA A 145 11.24 -9.66 -1.67
C ALA A 145 11.21 -9.64 -3.21
N LEU A 146 10.34 -8.86 -3.84
CA LEU A 146 10.29 -8.63 -5.28
C LEU A 146 11.18 -7.46 -5.74
N GLY A 147 11.98 -6.90 -4.86
CA GLY A 147 12.93 -5.84 -5.16
C GLY A 147 12.36 -4.41 -5.05
N GLY A 148 11.12 -4.25 -4.57
CA GLY A 148 10.55 -2.93 -4.30
C GLY A 148 11.29 -2.21 -3.16
N THR A 149 11.42 -0.90 -3.26
CA THR A 149 12.03 -0.08 -2.21
C THR A 149 10.96 0.41 -1.23
N ARG A 150 11.03 -0.05 0.03
CA ARG A 150 10.10 0.41 1.07
C ARG A 150 10.32 1.89 1.36
N TYR A 151 9.25 2.69 1.19
CA TYR A 151 9.30 4.13 1.42
C TYR A 151 9.24 4.48 2.90
N CYS A 152 8.31 3.89 3.64
CA CYS A 152 8.16 4.06 5.08
C CYS A 152 7.73 2.75 5.75
N GLU A 153 7.70 2.73 7.07
CA GLU A 153 7.21 1.58 7.82
C GLU A 153 5.72 1.34 7.53
N ARG A 154 5.35 0.06 7.54
CA ARG A 154 3.97 -0.38 7.36
C ARG A 154 3.08 0.20 8.46
N GLY A 155 1.92 0.76 8.07
CA GLY A 155 0.86 1.11 9.01
C GLY A 155 0.01 -0.12 9.36
N GLU A 156 -0.38 -0.21 10.62
CA GLU A 156 -1.22 -1.27 11.16
C GLU A 156 -2.35 -0.62 11.97
N CYS A 157 -3.55 -0.57 11.40
CA CYS A 157 -4.73 0.05 12.01
C CYS A 157 -5.72 -1.01 12.45
N ASP A 158 -6.48 -0.70 13.51
CA ASP A 158 -7.48 -1.60 14.08
C ASP A 158 -8.87 -0.92 14.05
N GLU A 159 -9.82 -1.50 13.34
CA GLU A 159 -11.20 -1.00 13.27
C GLU A 159 -11.85 -0.96 14.65
N ARG A 160 -11.48 -1.86 15.54
CA ARG A 160 -11.96 -1.86 16.94
C ARG A 160 -11.65 -0.56 17.68
N THR A 161 -10.53 0.09 17.35
CA THR A 161 -10.15 1.41 17.93
C THR A 161 -10.71 2.59 17.12
N GLY A 162 -11.49 2.33 16.07
CA GLY A 162 -11.99 3.35 15.16
C GLY A 162 -10.93 3.86 14.18
N LEU A 163 -9.95 3.02 13.86
CA LEU A 163 -8.85 3.34 12.93
C LEU A 163 -8.05 4.59 13.34
N LEU A 164 -7.86 4.81 14.65
CA LEU A 164 -7.16 5.98 15.17
C LEU A 164 -5.72 6.11 14.66
N GLU A 165 -5.12 5.02 14.21
CA GLU A 165 -3.75 4.95 13.71
C GLU A 165 -3.62 5.48 12.26
N VAL A 166 -4.71 5.62 11.51
CA VAL A 166 -4.71 6.06 10.11
C VAL A 166 -4.17 7.48 9.97
N GLU A 167 -4.72 8.44 10.71
CA GLU A 167 -4.30 9.85 10.59
C GLU A 167 -2.83 10.08 10.97
N PRO A 168 -2.31 9.57 12.10
CA PRO A 168 -0.89 9.66 12.43
C PRO A 168 0.03 9.05 11.37
N TRP A 169 -0.36 7.91 10.77
CA TRP A 169 0.42 7.29 9.70
C TRP A 169 0.44 8.14 8.43
N ILE A 170 -0.69 8.72 8.04
CA ILE A 170 -0.78 9.62 6.90
C ILE A 170 0.09 10.86 7.13
N ASP A 171 0.02 11.46 8.32
CA ASP A 171 0.82 12.64 8.65
C ASP A 171 2.33 12.36 8.60
N MET A 172 2.76 11.19 9.10
CA MET A 172 4.14 10.72 8.99
C MET A 172 4.56 10.55 7.52
N LEU A 173 3.72 9.92 6.69
CA LEU A 173 3.97 9.74 5.26
C LEU A 173 4.10 11.08 4.52
N VAL A 174 3.16 11.99 4.75
CA VAL A 174 3.14 13.34 4.16
C VAL A 174 4.38 14.12 4.55
N GLN A 175 4.78 14.07 5.81
CA GLN A 175 5.97 14.76 6.30
C GLN A 175 7.24 14.20 5.66
N LYS A 176 7.30 12.88 5.49
CA LYS A 176 8.44 12.23 4.82
C LYS A 176 8.53 12.64 3.35
N ILE A 177 7.41 12.72 2.63
CA ILE A 177 7.37 13.19 1.24
C ILE A 177 7.89 14.64 1.16
N LYS A 178 7.43 15.53 2.05
CA LYS A 178 7.91 16.92 2.10
C LYS A 178 9.42 17.05 2.30
N CYS A 179 9.99 16.18 3.12
CA CYS A 179 11.44 16.22 3.40
C CYS A 179 12.30 15.70 2.23
N CYS A 180 11.69 14.95 1.29
CA CYS A 180 12.39 14.38 0.13
C CYS A 180 12.17 15.15 -1.18
N GLN A 181 11.41 16.26 -1.15
CA GLN A 181 11.19 17.15 -2.31
C GLN A 181 12.22 18.26 -2.37
#